data_2082c35ac527d90a310f17a1b3da23ff
#
_entry.id   2082c35ac527d90a310f17a1b3da23ff
#
_cell.length_a   1.000
_cell.length_b   1.000
_cell.length_c   1.000
_cell.angle_alpha   90.00
_cell.angle_beta   90.00
_cell.angle_gamma   90.00
#
_symmetry.space_group_name_H-M   'P 1'
#
loop_
_entity.id
_entity.type
_entity.pdbx_description
1 polymer ?
#
loop_
_entity_poly.entity_id
_entity_poly.type
_entity_poly.pdbx_seq_one_letter_code
_entity_poly.pdbx_strand_id
1 'polypeptide(L)'
;ISGIVSQASDSSGIEGAHVIAVAEDNSYSFDTYSDSSGYYNLELVGPLNYYISISYEGLITHNEYLFIGPFENTELNVSLGVMQSAIVEGTLTDWYTNAPLLEASALFAYTNDDGEMETIESVTDENGYFMVQVPGEQDYDLFLYADGYWVEHDAFFLGSGENQVLSIGIPPINSAARLYGTVKDIESGDLIPYAEVQLNCDQASDWDHTGDIGTYRVFNYYPGDCDNGVLVVSADGYETSIQSVGGIDFEIGSSSDLEVTLMQGDDPDPGMVSGTVYSNID
;
A
#
# COMPACT_ATOMS: atom_id res chain seq x y z
N ILE A 1 16.30 1.05 -32.01
CA ILE A 1 14.97 1.65 -31.85
C ILE A 1 15.03 3.13 -32.24
N SER A 2 14.01 3.61 -32.94
CA SER A 2 13.89 5.04 -33.28
C SER A 2 12.43 5.43 -33.31
N GLY A 3 12.14 6.73 -33.24
CA GLY A 3 10.74 7.20 -33.29
C GLY A 3 10.63 8.72 -33.09
N ILE A 4 9.40 9.16 -32.93
CA ILE A 4 9.07 10.55 -32.65
C ILE A 4 8.35 10.62 -31.32
N VAL A 5 8.84 11.50 -30.45
CA VAL A 5 8.12 11.91 -29.22
C VAL A 5 7.37 13.21 -29.53
N SER A 6 6.06 13.20 -29.33
CA SER A 6 5.18 14.34 -29.65
C SER A 6 4.27 14.69 -28.48
N GLN A 7 3.78 15.92 -28.43
CA GLN A 7 2.71 16.32 -27.52
C GLN A 7 1.36 15.75 -27.96
N ALA A 8 0.59 15.20 -27.02
CA ALA A 8 -0.72 14.65 -27.29
C ALA A 8 -1.75 15.71 -27.72
N SER A 9 -1.55 16.97 -27.33
CA SER A 9 -2.50 18.06 -27.58
C SER A 9 -2.55 18.53 -29.02
N ASP A 10 -1.39 18.55 -29.72
CA ASP A 10 -1.25 19.14 -31.04
C ASP A 10 -0.32 18.37 -32.00
N SER A 11 0.22 17.24 -31.55
CA SER A 11 1.16 16.38 -32.29
C SER A 11 2.48 17.09 -32.66
N SER A 12 2.83 18.18 -31.98
CA SER A 12 4.15 18.82 -32.16
C SER A 12 5.26 17.94 -31.57
N GLY A 13 6.42 17.90 -32.25
CA GLY A 13 7.59 17.18 -31.72
C GLY A 13 8.10 17.83 -30.43
N ILE A 14 8.52 17.00 -29.48
CA ILE A 14 9.09 17.43 -28.21
C ILE A 14 10.61 17.35 -28.32
N GLU A 15 11.30 18.49 -28.23
CA GLU A 15 12.77 18.55 -28.13
C GLU A 15 13.22 18.26 -26.70
N GLY A 16 14.22 17.39 -26.54
CA GLY A 16 14.83 17.10 -25.24
C GLY A 16 14.06 16.08 -24.40
N ALA A 17 13.10 15.36 -24.97
CA ALA A 17 12.49 14.22 -24.27
C ALA A 17 13.56 13.14 -24.03
N HIS A 18 13.66 12.65 -22.79
CA HIS A 18 14.63 11.64 -22.38
C HIS A 18 14.09 10.26 -22.66
N VAL A 19 14.82 9.47 -23.44
CA VAL A 19 14.51 8.08 -23.80
C VAL A 19 15.53 7.18 -23.17
N ILE A 20 15.12 6.31 -22.25
CA ILE A 20 15.96 5.34 -21.55
C ILE A 20 15.52 3.94 -21.93
N ALA A 21 16.48 3.04 -22.16
CA ALA A 21 16.27 1.63 -22.37
C ALA A 21 17.13 0.82 -21.41
N VAL A 22 16.53 0.02 -20.54
CA VAL A 22 17.22 -0.87 -19.60
C VAL A 22 16.89 -2.31 -19.94
N ALA A 23 17.92 -3.14 -20.14
CA ALA A 23 17.71 -4.56 -20.37
C ALA A 23 17.08 -5.23 -19.16
N GLU A 24 16.15 -6.19 -19.39
CA GLU A 24 15.45 -6.91 -18.33
C GLU A 24 16.38 -7.56 -17.29
N ASP A 25 17.53 -8.05 -17.74
CA ASP A 25 18.57 -8.63 -16.88
C ASP A 25 19.55 -7.61 -16.29
N ASN A 26 19.31 -6.31 -16.48
CA ASN A 26 20.16 -5.18 -16.10
C ASN A 26 21.58 -5.22 -16.68
N SER A 27 21.83 -6.02 -17.73
CA SER A 27 23.16 -6.11 -18.37
C SER A 27 23.55 -4.86 -19.14
N TYR A 28 22.57 -4.10 -19.64
CA TYR A 28 22.74 -2.91 -20.44
C TYR A 28 21.74 -1.82 -20.08
N SER A 29 22.21 -0.58 -20.11
CA SER A 29 21.38 0.63 -20.03
C SER A 29 21.88 1.62 -21.07
N PHE A 30 20.96 2.17 -21.86
CA PHE A 30 21.22 3.15 -22.90
C PHE A 30 20.25 4.30 -22.77
N ASP A 31 20.67 5.49 -23.14
CA ASP A 31 19.79 6.65 -23.18
C ASP A 31 20.11 7.59 -24.35
N THR A 32 19.14 8.41 -24.71
CA THR A 32 19.24 9.47 -25.70
C THR A 32 18.18 10.54 -25.44
N TYR A 33 18.29 11.66 -26.16
CA TYR A 33 17.31 12.74 -26.14
C TYR A 33 16.75 12.97 -27.53
N SER A 34 15.48 13.35 -27.62
CA SER A 34 14.85 13.74 -28.88
C SER A 34 15.38 15.09 -29.39
N ASP A 35 15.43 15.23 -30.69
CA ASP A 35 15.82 16.49 -31.36
C ASP A 35 14.65 17.48 -31.47
N SER A 36 14.89 18.64 -32.14
CA SER A 36 13.89 19.70 -32.32
C SER A 36 12.62 19.29 -33.11
N SER A 37 12.66 18.15 -33.79
CA SER A 37 11.50 17.55 -34.46
C SER A 37 10.78 16.49 -33.60
N GLY A 38 11.31 16.20 -32.38
CA GLY A 38 10.91 15.10 -31.54
C GLY A 38 11.52 13.76 -31.92
N TYR A 39 12.37 13.70 -32.95
CA TYR A 39 12.96 12.45 -33.40
C TYR A 39 14.08 12.00 -32.46
N TYR A 40 14.09 10.70 -32.16
CA TYR A 40 15.16 10.04 -31.42
C TYR A 40 15.65 8.76 -32.10
N ASN A 41 16.88 8.39 -31.83
CA ASN A 41 17.46 7.13 -32.26
C ASN A 41 18.36 6.59 -31.15
N LEU A 42 18.16 5.30 -30.79
CA LEU A 42 18.88 4.60 -29.75
C LEU A 42 19.34 3.24 -30.25
N GLU A 43 20.66 3.00 -30.26
CA GLU A 43 21.24 1.73 -30.63
C GLU A 43 21.24 0.77 -29.43
N LEU A 44 20.58 -0.38 -29.56
CA LEU A 44 20.45 -1.39 -28.51
C LEU A 44 21.13 -2.70 -28.92
N VAL A 45 21.55 -3.47 -27.92
CA VAL A 45 22.13 -4.80 -28.11
C VAL A 45 21.00 -5.84 -28.15
N GLY A 46 20.84 -6.57 -29.24
CA GLY A 46 19.86 -7.67 -29.34
C GLY A 46 20.53 -9.04 -29.49
N PRO A 47 19.80 -10.15 -29.24
CA PRO A 47 18.38 -10.21 -28.85
C PRO A 47 18.16 -10.08 -27.34
N LEU A 48 17.42 -9.09 -26.87
CA LEU A 48 17.09 -8.87 -25.46
C LEU A 48 15.73 -8.17 -25.30
N ASN A 49 15.12 -8.35 -24.13
CA ASN A 49 13.97 -7.55 -23.71
C ASN A 49 14.45 -6.26 -23.01
N TYR A 50 13.73 -5.19 -23.24
CA TYR A 50 14.02 -3.88 -22.67
C TYR A 50 12.79 -3.25 -22.04
N TYR A 51 12.98 -2.61 -20.89
CA TYR A 51 12.09 -1.60 -20.35
C TYR A 51 12.48 -0.25 -20.95
N ILE A 52 11.57 0.33 -21.74
CA ILE A 52 11.76 1.64 -22.37
C ILE A 52 10.95 2.65 -21.58
N SER A 53 11.60 3.75 -21.16
CA SER A 53 10.92 4.88 -20.50
C SER A 53 11.20 6.14 -21.32
N ILE A 54 10.13 6.88 -21.64
CA ILE A 54 10.19 8.14 -22.38
C ILE A 54 9.52 9.22 -21.55
N SER A 55 10.31 10.22 -21.12
CA SER A 55 9.86 11.26 -20.20
C SER A 55 10.21 12.67 -20.68
N TYR A 56 9.42 13.64 -20.26
CA TYR A 56 9.68 15.07 -20.41
C TYR A 56 9.00 15.81 -19.25
N GLU A 57 9.65 16.85 -18.74
CA GLU A 57 9.17 17.61 -17.59
C GLU A 57 7.73 18.12 -17.79
N GLY A 58 6.85 17.84 -16.81
CA GLY A 58 5.44 18.23 -16.83
C GLY A 58 4.55 17.39 -17.74
N LEU A 59 5.04 16.32 -18.35
CA LEU A 59 4.27 15.38 -19.15
C LEU A 59 4.26 13.99 -18.53
N ILE A 60 3.20 13.23 -18.82
CA ILE A 60 3.04 11.84 -18.36
C ILE A 60 4.11 10.97 -19.00
N THR A 61 4.92 10.29 -18.20
CA THR A 61 5.96 9.37 -18.67
C THR A 61 5.33 8.16 -19.37
N HIS A 62 5.83 7.81 -20.55
CA HIS A 62 5.45 6.61 -21.27
C HIS A 62 6.43 5.48 -20.95
N ASN A 63 5.90 4.31 -20.53
CA ASN A 63 6.68 3.11 -20.28
C ASN A 63 6.22 1.99 -21.20
N GLU A 64 7.19 1.30 -21.84
CA GLU A 64 6.94 0.21 -22.78
C GLU A 64 7.91 -0.94 -22.52
N TYR A 65 7.46 -2.19 -22.69
CA TYR A 65 8.31 -3.38 -22.59
C TYR A 65 8.40 -4.04 -23.95
N LEU A 66 9.60 -4.06 -24.55
CA LEU A 66 9.82 -4.52 -25.91
C LEU A 66 10.93 -5.56 -26.00
N PHE A 67 10.71 -6.59 -26.82
CA PHE A 67 11.78 -7.47 -27.29
C PHE A 67 12.44 -6.86 -28.53
N ILE A 68 13.78 -6.72 -28.51
CA ILE A 68 14.57 -6.22 -29.63
C ILE A 68 15.37 -7.39 -30.20
N GLY A 69 15.04 -7.79 -31.42
CA GLY A 69 15.72 -8.85 -32.15
C GLY A 69 17.11 -8.44 -32.68
N PRO A 70 17.93 -9.39 -33.14
CA PRO A 70 19.23 -9.08 -33.73
C PRO A 70 19.06 -8.35 -35.07
N PHE A 71 19.72 -7.20 -35.22
CA PHE A 71 19.65 -6.34 -36.42
C PHE A 71 18.25 -5.82 -36.75
N GLU A 72 17.36 -5.76 -35.76
CA GLU A 72 16.00 -5.24 -35.92
C GLU A 72 16.01 -3.70 -35.81
N ASN A 73 15.21 -3.06 -36.69
CA ASN A 73 14.88 -1.64 -36.57
C ASN A 73 13.43 -1.52 -36.10
N THR A 74 13.25 -1.31 -34.80
CA THR A 74 11.94 -1.09 -34.20
C THR A 74 11.60 0.39 -34.20
N GLU A 75 10.42 0.76 -34.66
CA GLU A 75 9.90 2.12 -34.60
C GLU A 75 8.92 2.22 -33.44
N LEU A 76 9.17 3.19 -32.51
CA LEU A 76 8.28 3.50 -31.39
C LEU A 76 8.00 5.00 -31.38
N ASN A 77 6.82 5.38 -31.89
CA ASN A 77 6.32 6.76 -31.82
C ASN A 77 5.44 6.91 -30.59
N VAL A 78 5.73 7.93 -29.76
CA VAL A 78 5.06 8.16 -28.50
C VAL A 78 4.46 9.54 -28.43
N SER A 79 3.25 9.64 -27.88
CA SER A 79 2.55 10.90 -27.66
C SER A 79 2.37 11.11 -26.16
N LEU A 80 3.06 12.12 -25.59
CA LEU A 80 3.02 12.43 -24.17
C LEU A 80 1.89 13.42 -23.86
N GLY A 81 1.05 13.07 -22.88
CA GLY A 81 -0.01 13.94 -22.36
C GLY A 81 0.52 14.91 -21.30
N VAL A 82 -0.16 16.04 -21.10
CA VAL A 82 0.14 16.96 -20.01
C VAL A 82 -0.28 16.32 -18.68
N MET A 83 0.60 16.32 -17.70
CA MET A 83 0.26 15.93 -16.36
C MET A 83 -0.74 16.94 -15.79
N GLN A 84 -1.93 16.46 -15.40
CA GLN A 84 -2.95 17.26 -14.76
C GLN A 84 -3.02 16.92 -13.28
N SER A 85 -3.30 17.92 -12.47
CA SER A 85 -3.57 17.68 -11.06
C SER A 85 -4.82 16.82 -10.89
N ALA A 86 -4.77 15.90 -9.96
CA ALA A 86 -5.91 15.14 -9.48
C ALA A 86 -6.65 15.92 -8.39
N ILE A 87 -7.91 15.59 -8.16
CA ILE A 87 -8.71 16.14 -7.06
C ILE A 87 -9.09 14.97 -6.14
N VAL A 88 -8.84 15.14 -4.85
CA VAL A 88 -9.39 14.23 -3.83
C VAL A 88 -10.37 15.02 -2.98
N GLU A 89 -11.58 14.51 -2.88
CA GLU A 89 -12.60 15.06 -2.00
C GLU A 89 -13.20 13.96 -1.14
N GLY A 90 -13.70 14.30 0.03
CA GLY A 90 -14.28 13.28 0.88
C GLY A 90 -14.93 13.81 2.14
N THR A 91 -15.50 12.87 2.89
CA THR A 91 -16.08 13.15 4.22
C THR A 91 -15.47 12.25 5.26
N LEU A 92 -15.10 12.85 6.39
CA LEU A 92 -14.65 12.14 7.57
C LEU A 92 -15.72 12.20 8.65
N THR A 93 -16.05 11.03 9.20
CA THR A 93 -17.10 10.90 10.22
C THR A 93 -16.62 10.06 11.39
N ASP A 94 -17.25 10.23 12.53
CA ASP A 94 -17.15 9.29 13.63
C ASP A 94 -17.74 7.94 13.23
N TRP A 95 -16.96 6.88 13.35
CA TRP A 95 -17.33 5.51 12.90
C TRP A 95 -18.66 5.02 13.50
N TYR A 96 -18.96 5.36 14.76
CA TYR A 96 -20.15 4.86 15.44
C TYR A 96 -21.38 5.72 15.27
N THR A 97 -21.20 7.03 15.33
CA THR A 97 -22.30 7.98 15.34
C THR A 97 -22.62 8.54 13.97
N ASN A 98 -21.73 8.33 12.98
CA ASN A 98 -21.73 8.99 11.68
C ASN A 98 -21.75 10.53 11.79
N ALA A 99 -21.37 11.09 12.95
CA ALA A 99 -21.26 12.52 13.09
C ALA A 99 -20.06 13.05 12.30
N PRO A 100 -20.18 14.19 11.60
CA PRO A 100 -19.05 14.74 10.87
C PRO A 100 -17.91 15.16 11.82
N LEU A 101 -16.67 14.92 11.39
CA LEU A 101 -15.47 15.34 12.11
C LEU A 101 -15.01 16.70 11.58
N LEU A 102 -15.20 17.73 12.40
CA LEU A 102 -14.72 19.09 12.14
C LEU A 102 -13.23 19.20 12.45
N GLU A 103 -12.48 19.96 11.64
CA GLU A 103 -11.04 20.21 11.82
C GLU A 103 -10.20 18.91 11.85
N ALA A 104 -10.69 17.84 11.24
CA ALA A 104 -9.91 16.65 11.00
C ALA A 104 -8.95 16.88 9.83
N SER A 105 -7.74 16.34 9.92
CA SER A 105 -6.70 16.49 8.90
C SER A 105 -6.69 15.29 7.93
N ALA A 106 -6.58 15.60 6.64
CA ALA A 106 -6.25 14.67 5.58
C ALA A 106 -4.88 15.05 5.00
N LEU A 107 -3.83 14.30 5.37
CA LEU A 107 -2.45 14.51 4.97
C LEU A 107 -2.07 13.53 3.87
N PHE A 108 -1.71 14.06 2.71
CA PHE A 108 -1.24 13.31 1.54
C PHE A 108 0.28 13.41 1.46
N ALA A 109 0.98 12.30 1.59
CA ALA A 109 2.42 12.21 1.43
C ALA A 109 2.74 11.51 0.10
N TYR A 110 3.70 12.03 -0.65
CA TYR A 110 4.15 11.46 -1.92
C TYR A 110 5.64 11.75 -2.14
N THR A 111 6.27 11.00 -3.05
CA THR A 111 7.66 11.24 -3.46
C THR A 111 7.66 11.96 -4.79
N ASN A 112 8.26 13.15 -4.85
CA ASN A 112 8.37 13.93 -6.08
C ASN A 112 9.41 13.34 -7.05
N ASP A 113 9.53 13.93 -8.25
CA ASP A 113 10.46 13.49 -9.30
C ASP A 113 11.95 13.57 -8.89
N ASP A 114 12.28 14.39 -7.91
CA ASP A 114 13.63 14.52 -7.34
C ASP A 114 13.92 13.46 -6.26
N GLY A 115 12.93 12.62 -5.91
CA GLY A 115 13.02 11.60 -4.88
C GLY A 115 12.85 12.16 -3.46
N GLU A 116 12.36 13.38 -3.32
CA GLU A 116 12.07 14.01 -2.02
C GLU A 116 10.61 13.75 -1.61
N MET A 117 10.40 13.50 -0.31
CA MET A 117 9.06 13.34 0.24
C MET A 117 8.41 14.72 0.41
N GLU A 118 7.23 14.89 -0.19
CA GLU A 118 6.39 16.07 -0.04
C GLU A 118 5.06 15.73 0.61
N THR A 119 4.43 16.71 1.24
CA THR A 119 3.13 16.55 1.87
C THR A 119 2.18 17.68 1.51
N ILE A 120 0.91 17.34 1.31
CA ILE A 120 -0.19 18.29 1.11
C ILE A 120 -1.26 17.97 2.15
N GLU A 121 -1.75 18.98 2.85
CA GLU A 121 -2.76 18.82 3.90
C GLU A 121 -4.04 19.54 3.54
N SER A 122 -5.18 18.91 3.84
CA SER A 122 -6.51 19.52 3.82
C SER A 122 -7.20 19.26 5.16
N VAL A 123 -8.05 20.20 5.59
CA VAL A 123 -8.77 20.13 6.86
C VAL A 123 -10.26 20.13 6.60
N THR A 124 -11.00 19.28 7.33
CA THR A 124 -12.46 19.17 7.16
C THR A 124 -13.23 20.37 7.69
N ASP A 125 -14.32 20.68 7.01
CA ASP A 125 -15.30 21.71 7.42
C ASP A 125 -16.32 21.18 8.47
N GLU A 126 -17.34 21.98 8.78
CA GLU A 126 -18.42 21.65 9.73
C GLU A 126 -19.26 20.40 9.33
N ASN A 127 -19.19 19.99 8.06
CA ASN A 127 -19.87 18.81 7.54
C ASN A 127 -18.93 17.60 7.46
N GLY A 128 -17.70 17.72 7.98
CA GLY A 128 -16.66 16.72 7.85
C GLY A 128 -16.09 16.61 6.42
N TYR A 129 -16.38 17.57 5.54
CA TYR A 129 -15.96 17.56 4.13
C TYR A 129 -14.58 18.20 3.97
N PHE A 130 -13.75 17.59 3.15
CA PHE A 130 -12.49 18.14 2.67
C PHE A 130 -12.40 18.02 1.14
N MET A 131 -11.60 18.87 0.56
CA MET A 131 -11.21 18.81 -0.86
C MET A 131 -9.79 19.34 -1.02
N VAL A 132 -9.00 18.65 -1.82
CA VAL A 132 -7.61 19.01 -2.10
C VAL A 132 -7.28 18.73 -3.55
N GLN A 133 -6.45 19.56 -4.13
CA GLN A 133 -5.86 19.36 -5.44
C GLN A 133 -4.41 18.90 -5.23
N VAL A 134 -4.05 17.76 -5.81
CA VAL A 134 -2.74 17.12 -5.67
C VAL A 134 -2.16 16.81 -7.06
N PRO A 135 -0.84 16.65 -7.23
CA PRO A 135 -0.26 16.15 -8.48
C PRO A 135 -0.94 14.86 -8.96
N GLY A 136 -1.17 14.71 -10.25
CA GLY A 136 -1.59 13.43 -10.85
C GLY A 136 -0.40 12.54 -11.16
N GLU A 137 -0.64 11.28 -11.57
CA GLU A 137 0.39 10.26 -11.86
C GLU A 137 1.33 10.00 -10.68
N GLN A 138 0.75 9.94 -9.46
CA GLN A 138 1.49 9.77 -8.21
C GLN A 138 0.88 8.70 -7.31
N ASP A 139 1.75 7.99 -6.58
CA ASP A 139 1.37 7.18 -5.44
C ASP A 139 1.31 8.06 -4.19
N TYR A 140 0.24 7.90 -3.41
CA TYR A 140 0.00 8.63 -2.17
C TYR A 140 -0.14 7.71 -0.98
N ASP A 141 0.51 8.09 0.12
CA ASP A 141 0.15 7.67 1.46
C ASP A 141 -0.78 8.72 2.06
N LEU A 142 -2.02 8.34 2.38
CA LEU A 142 -3.01 9.19 3.00
C LEU A 142 -3.10 8.88 4.49
N PHE A 143 -2.88 9.89 5.32
CA PHE A 143 -3.08 9.82 6.77
C PHE A 143 -4.24 10.72 7.16
N LEU A 144 -5.22 10.15 7.86
CA LEU A 144 -6.40 10.85 8.34
C LEU A 144 -6.36 10.85 9.87
N TYR A 145 -6.49 12.01 10.46
CA TYR A 145 -6.54 12.09 11.90
C TYR A 145 -7.47 13.20 12.41
N ALA A 146 -8.06 12.99 13.59
CA ALA A 146 -8.80 13.98 14.34
C ALA A 146 -8.46 13.84 15.84
N ASP A 147 -8.60 14.92 16.62
CA ASP A 147 -8.32 14.87 18.05
C ASP A 147 -9.27 13.90 18.76
N GLY A 148 -8.71 12.96 19.51
CA GLY A 148 -9.45 11.91 20.21
C GLY A 148 -9.81 10.68 19.35
N TYR A 149 -9.31 10.60 18.11
CA TYR A 149 -9.55 9.50 17.18
C TYR A 149 -8.25 8.77 16.81
N TRP A 150 -8.37 7.52 16.35
CA TRP A 150 -7.24 6.79 15.78
C TRP A 150 -6.81 7.41 14.45
N VAL A 151 -5.53 7.23 14.11
CA VAL A 151 -5.03 7.62 12.78
C VAL A 151 -5.38 6.51 11.79
N GLU A 152 -6.11 6.86 10.74
CA GLU A 152 -6.33 5.98 9.59
C GLU A 152 -5.26 6.22 8.53
N HIS A 153 -4.84 5.15 7.88
CA HIS A 153 -3.86 5.18 6.80
C HIS A 153 -4.38 4.38 5.61
N ASP A 154 -4.28 4.97 4.44
CA ASP A 154 -4.58 4.33 3.16
C ASP A 154 -3.50 4.69 2.14
N ALA A 155 -3.33 3.88 1.10
CA ALA A 155 -2.37 4.11 0.04
C ALA A 155 -3.02 3.82 -1.32
N PHE A 156 -2.88 4.76 -2.25
CA PHE A 156 -3.47 4.63 -3.59
C PHE A 156 -2.70 5.45 -4.62
N PHE A 157 -2.84 5.04 -5.88
CA PHE A 157 -2.36 5.79 -7.03
C PHE A 157 -3.45 6.72 -7.55
N LEU A 158 -3.08 7.95 -7.95
CA LEU A 158 -3.95 8.90 -8.62
C LEU A 158 -3.44 9.20 -10.02
N GLY A 159 -4.25 8.90 -11.02
CA GLY A 159 -3.98 9.23 -12.42
C GLY A 159 -4.10 10.73 -12.72
N SER A 160 -3.60 11.12 -13.89
CA SER A 160 -3.67 12.50 -14.39
C SER A 160 -5.12 12.96 -14.55
N GLY A 161 -5.51 14.03 -13.85
CA GLY A 161 -6.86 14.62 -13.89
C GLY A 161 -7.94 13.76 -13.22
N GLU A 162 -7.55 12.75 -12.44
CA GLU A 162 -8.49 11.88 -11.73
C GLU A 162 -9.24 12.65 -10.63
N ASN A 163 -10.47 12.23 -10.37
CA ASN A 163 -11.27 12.71 -9.24
C ASN A 163 -11.61 11.52 -8.35
N GLN A 164 -11.02 11.50 -7.15
CA GLN A 164 -11.24 10.47 -6.13
C GLN A 164 -12.19 11.00 -5.05
N VAL A 165 -13.22 10.21 -4.74
CA VAL A 165 -14.18 10.54 -3.67
C VAL A 165 -14.07 9.51 -2.55
N LEU A 166 -13.87 10.00 -1.32
CA LEU A 166 -13.69 9.18 -0.12
C LEU A 166 -14.84 9.39 0.88
N SER A 167 -15.22 8.32 1.58
CA SER A 167 -16.16 8.40 2.71
C SER A 167 -15.63 7.49 3.80
N ILE A 168 -15.03 8.07 4.84
CA ILE A 168 -14.25 7.33 5.83
C ILE A 168 -14.76 7.65 7.23
N GLY A 169 -15.08 6.60 7.98
CA GLY A 169 -15.35 6.69 9.41
C GLY A 169 -14.07 6.41 10.21
N ILE A 170 -13.75 7.25 11.17
CA ILE A 170 -12.60 7.08 12.05
C ILE A 170 -13.08 6.71 13.45
N PRO A 171 -12.57 5.62 14.05
CA PRO A 171 -12.99 5.20 15.40
C PRO A 171 -12.33 6.07 16.48
N PRO A 172 -13.08 6.49 17.52
CA PRO A 172 -12.51 7.19 18.68
C PRO A 172 -11.50 6.32 19.44
N ILE A 173 -10.45 6.92 19.98
CA ILE A 173 -9.38 6.21 20.74
C ILE A 173 -9.93 5.35 21.88
N ASN A 174 -10.99 5.82 22.56
CA ASN A 174 -11.57 5.13 23.72
C ASN A 174 -12.56 4.02 23.34
N SER A 175 -12.82 3.81 22.05
CA SER A 175 -13.77 2.83 21.57
C SER A 175 -13.16 1.46 21.30
N ALA A 176 -11.84 1.37 21.13
CA ALA A 176 -11.17 0.11 20.82
C ALA A 176 -11.47 -0.97 21.86
N ALA A 177 -11.91 -2.13 21.40
CA ALA A 177 -12.00 -3.32 22.22
C ALA A 177 -10.60 -3.92 22.43
N ARG A 178 -10.36 -4.50 23.60
CA ARG A 178 -9.05 -5.03 23.98
C ARG A 178 -9.12 -6.53 24.22
N LEU A 179 -8.20 -7.26 23.62
CA LEU A 179 -7.92 -8.65 23.96
C LEU A 179 -6.52 -8.71 24.59
N TYR A 180 -6.43 -9.27 25.77
CA TYR A 180 -5.18 -9.47 26.48
C TYR A 180 -5.10 -10.87 27.05
N GLY A 181 -3.91 -11.31 27.41
CA GLY A 181 -3.75 -12.64 28.01
C GLY A 181 -2.30 -13.08 28.13
N THR A 182 -2.12 -14.37 28.23
CA THR A 182 -0.81 -14.99 28.34
C THR A 182 -0.63 -16.08 27.29
N VAL A 183 0.61 -16.28 26.87
CA VAL A 183 1.01 -17.42 26.02
C VAL A 183 1.84 -18.38 26.87
N LYS A 184 1.47 -19.66 26.88
CA LYS A 184 2.09 -20.70 27.70
C LYS A 184 2.45 -21.93 26.87
N ASP A 185 3.48 -22.63 27.31
CA ASP A 185 3.77 -23.98 26.86
C ASP A 185 2.71 -24.94 27.43
N ILE A 186 2.12 -25.78 26.58
CA ILE A 186 1.00 -26.67 26.96
C ILE A 186 1.46 -27.80 27.91
N GLU A 187 2.73 -28.23 27.85
CA GLU A 187 3.23 -29.34 28.63
C GLU A 187 3.77 -28.87 29.99
N SER A 188 4.58 -27.81 29.99
CA SER A 188 5.22 -27.31 31.22
C SER A 188 4.37 -26.30 31.98
N GLY A 189 3.47 -25.59 31.26
CA GLY A 189 2.73 -24.44 31.78
C GLY A 189 3.55 -23.16 31.92
N ASP A 190 4.81 -23.19 31.48
CA ASP A 190 5.70 -22.04 31.55
C ASP A 190 5.25 -20.95 30.56
N LEU A 191 5.46 -19.69 30.94
CA LEU A 191 5.15 -18.55 30.09
C LEU A 191 6.16 -18.45 28.95
N ILE A 192 5.66 -18.20 27.73
CA ILE A 192 6.48 -18.04 26.52
C ILE A 192 6.70 -16.55 26.24
N PRO A 193 7.93 -16.01 26.45
CA PRO A 193 8.26 -14.66 26.10
C PRO A 193 8.47 -14.52 24.58
N TYR A 194 8.29 -13.29 24.07
CA TYR A 194 8.55 -12.90 22.68
C TYR A 194 7.76 -13.68 21.62
N ALA A 195 6.67 -14.35 21.99
CA ALA A 195 5.75 -14.92 21.04
C ALA A 195 5.06 -13.78 20.27
N GLU A 196 4.96 -13.92 18.96
CA GLU A 196 4.18 -13.01 18.12
C GLU A 196 2.69 -13.35 18.25
N VAL A 197 1.86 -12.34 18.50
CA VAL A 197 0.41 -12.46 18.65
C VAL A 197 -0.24 -11.51 17.69
N GLN A 198 -1.01 -12.01 16.74
CA GLN A 198 -1.73 -11.23 15.73
C GLN A 198 -3.23 -11.47 15.84
N LEU A 199 -3.99 -10.39 16.06
CA LEU A 199 -5.46 -10.37 15.97
C LEU A 199 -5.85 -9.92 14.56
N ASN A 200 -6.65 -10.71 13.87
CA ASN A 200 -7.21 -10.38 12.56
C ASN A 200 -8.73 -10.36 12.67
N CYS A 201 -9.34 -9.19 12.55
CA CYS A 201 -10.77 -8.96 12.43
C CYS A 201 -11.13 -8.59 10.98
N ASP A 202 -12.43 -8.44 10.68
CA ASP A 202 -12.90 -8.27 9.30
C ASP A 202 -12.37 -6.96 8.63
N GLN A 203 -12.19 -5.88 9.40
CA GLN A 203 -11.72 -4.58 8.89
C GLN A 203 -10.35 -4.14 9.41
N ALA A 204 -9.83 -4.76 10.46
CA ALA A 204 -8.58 -4.37 11.06
C ALA A 204 -7.78 -5.56 11.57
N SER A 205 -6.48 -5.41 11.60
CA SER A 205 -5.58 -6.31 12.30
C SER A 205 -4.70 -5.51 13.25
N ASP A 206 -4.35 -6.13 14.38
CA ASP A 206 -3.37 -5.60 15.32
C ASP A 206 -2.45 -6.72 15.77
N TRP A 207 -1.25 -6.38 16.20
CA TRP A 207 -0.25 -7.34 16.62
C TRP A 207 0.56 -6.85 17.83
N ASP A 208 1.03 -7.79 18.61
CA ASP A 208 1.90 -7.56 19.76
C ASP A 208 2.91 -8.72 19.90
N HIS A 209 3.94 -8.52 20.68
CA HIS A 209 4.81 -9.59 21.12
C HIS A 209 4.63 -9.77 22.62
N THR A 210 4.62 -11.03 23.08
CA THR A 210 4.61 -11.25 24.52
C THR A 210 5.90 -10.68 25.13
N GLY A 211 5.73 -9.92 26.22
CA GLY A 211 6.87 -9.44 27.00
C GLY A 211 7.62 -10.56 27.73
N ASP A 212 8.63 -10.19 28.52
CA ASP A 212 9.44 -11.13 29.33
C ASP A 212 8.62 -12.06 30.23
N ILE A 213 7.39 -11.67 30.57
CA ILE A 213 6.45 -12.43 31.38
C ILE A 213 5.34 -13.10 30.57
N GLY A 214 5.53 -13.29 29.27
CA GLY A 214 4.61 -14.03 28.39
C GLY A 214 3.22 -13.41 28.23
N THR A 215 3.04 -12.11 28.53
CA THR A 215 1.76 -11.40 28.40
C THR A 215 1.67 -10.64 27.08
N TYR A 216 0.48 -10.57 26.50
CA TYR A 216 0.20 -9.80 25.29
C TYR A 216 -1.02 -8.91 25.45
N ARG A 217 -1.17 -7.93 24.52
CA ARG A 217 -2.32 -7.05 24.42
C ARG A 217 -2.50 -6.56 22.98
N VAL A 218 -3.60 -6.96 22.35
CA VAL A 218 -3.99 -6.52 21.01
C VAL A 218 -5.36 -5.83 21.04
N PHE A 219 -5.62 -4.98 20.06
CA PHE A 219 -6.83 -4.17 20.01
C PHE A 219 -7.62 -4.47 18.73
N ASN A 220 -8.95 -4.46 18.84
CA ASN A 220 -9.83 -4.25 17.71
C ASN A 220 -10.27 -2.79 17.72
N TYR A 221 -9.80 -2.02 16.74
CA TYR A 221 -10.11 -0.60 16.57
C TYR A 221 -11.52 -0.38 16.03
N TYR A 222 -12.16 -1.40 15.47
CA TYR A 222 -13.53 -1.42 14.97
C TYR A 222 -14.39 -2.41 15.77
N PRO A 223 -14.76 -2.09 17.02
CA PRO A 223 -15.56 -2.98 17.86
C PRO A 223 -16.87 -3.38 17.18
N GLY A 224 -17.26 -4.62 17.37
CA GLY A 224 -18.43 -5.23 16.72
C GLY A 224 -18.13 -5.86 15.35
N ASP A 225 -16.91 -5.75 14.84
CA ASP A 225 -16.51 -6.25 13.51
C ASP A 225 -15.43 -7.34 13.62
N CYS A 226 -15.67 -8.35 14.45
CA CYS A 226 -14.73 -9.45 14.67
C CYS A 226 -15.41 -10.82 14.79
N ASP A 227 -16.61 -10.97 14.21
CA ASP A 227 -17.39 -12.22 14.28
C ASP A 227 -16.64 -13.40 13.61
N ASN A 228 -15.86 -13.13 12.56
CA ASN A 228 -15.03 -14.11 11.88
C ASN A 228 -13.53 -13.98 12.27
N GLY A 229 -13.24 -13.21 13.31
CA GLY A 229 -11.89 -12.92 13.72
C GLY A 229 -11.09 -14.13 14.16
N VAL A 230 -9.78 -14.06 13.97
CA VAL A 230 -8.82 -15.07 14.39
C VAL A 230 -7.65 -14.44 15.13
N LEU A 231 -7.21 -15.12 16.18
CA LEU A 231 -5.94 -14.85 16.87
C LEU A 231 -4.91 -15.87 16.39
N VAL A 232 -3.83 -15.38 15.80
CA VAL A 232 -2.69 -16.19 15.37
C VAL A 232 -1.55 -15.96 16.36
N VAL A 233 -1.00 -17.04 16.92
CA VAL A 233 0.11 -16.95 17.87
C VAL A 233 1.22 -17.90 17.43
N SER A 234 2.45 -17.36 17.31
CA SER A 234 3.63 -18.10 16.93
C SER A 234 4.82 -17.78 17.85
N ALA A 235 5.68 -18.75 18.06
CA ALA A 235 6.93 -18.59 18.79
C ALA A 235 7.98 -19.58 18.27
N ASP A 236 9.27 -19.24 18.41
CA ASP A 236 10.36 -20.09 17.97
C ASP A 236 10.34 -21.44 18.74
N GLY A 237 10.37 -22.54 18.00
CA GLY A 237 10.32 -23.89 18.55
C GLY A 237 8.93 -24.39 18.90
N TYR A 238 7.87 -23.66 18.53
CA TYR A 238 6.48 -24.02 18.77
C TYR A 238 5.66 -24.09 17.48
N GLU A 239 4.61 -24.90 17.50
CA GLU A 239 3.60 -24.90 16.42
C GLU A 239 2.74 -23.63 16.51
N THR A 240 2.45 -23.03 15.35
CA THR A 240 1.57 -21.86 15.28
C THR A 240 0.14 -22.23 15.69
N SER A 241 -0.43 -21.49 16.64
CA SER A 241 -1.81 -21.61 17.06
C SER A 241 -2.69 -20.61 16.29
N ILE A 242 -3.82 -21.08 15.77
CA ILE A 242 -4.84 -20.24 15.13
C ILE A 242 -6.16 -20.51 15.85
N GLN A 243 -6.69 -19.50 16.55
CA GLN A 243 -7.91 -19.60 17.33
C GLN A 243 -8.99 -18.65 16.82
N SER A 244 -10.22 -19.11 16.68
CA SER A 244 -11.35 -18.23 16.41
C SER A 244 -11.66 -17.38 17.65
N VAL A 245 -11.82 -16.07 17.44
CA VAL A 245 -12.23 -15.12 18.48
C VAL A 245 -13.67 -14.61 18.32
N GLY A 246 -14.42 -15.13 17.34
CA GLY A 246 -15.81 -14.72 17.06
C GLY A 246 -16.82 -14.96 18.19
N GLY A 247 -16.43 -15.61 19.29
CA GLY A 247 -17.25 -15.74 20.51
C GLY A 247 -16.83 -14.79 21.64
N ILE A 248 -15.81 -13.98 21.42
CA ILE A 248 -15.31 -12.99 22.38
C ILE A 248 -16.10 -11.69 22.19
N ASP A 249 -16.43 -11.05 23.31
CA ASP A 249 -17.08 -9.75 23.29
C ASP A 249 -16.06 -8.64 22.90
N PHE A 250 -16.26 -8.09 21.71
CA PHE A 250 -15.53 -6.94 21.17
C PHE A 250 -16.41 -5.67 21.10
N GLU A 251 -17.33 -5.50 22.05
CA GLU A 251 -18.10 -4.25 22.15
C GLU A 251 -17.18 -3.05 22.47
N ILE A 252 -17.70 -1.86 22.21
CA ILE A 252 -16.99 -0.58 22.41
C ILE A 252 -16.35 -0.51 23.81
N GLY A 253 -15.01 -0.37 23.83
CA GLY A 253 -14.24 -0.24 25.06
C GLY A 253 -14.20 -1.50 25.92
N SER A 254 -14.67 -2.65 25.41
CA SER A 254 -14.61 -3.91 26.14
C SER A 254 -13.18 -4.37 26.37
N SER A 255 -13.01 -5.27 27.34
CA SER A 255 -11.73 -5.92 27.62
C SER A 255 -11.96 -7.38 27.93
N SER A 256 -11.38 -8.25 27.12
CA SER A 256 -11.50 -9.71 27.26
C SER A 256 -10.14 -10.35 27.51
N ASP A 257 -10.10 -11.42 28.30
CA ASP A 257 -8.90 -12.18 28.59
C ASP A 257 -8.93 -13.52 27.84
N LEU A 258 -7.82 -13.88 27.20
CA LEU A 258 -7.66 -15.14 26.50
C LEU A 258 -6.27 -15.72 26.74
N GLU A 259 -6.20 -16.86 27.45
CA GLU A 259 -4.97 -17.63 27.57
C GLU A 259 -4.76 -18.49 26.31
N VAL A 260 -3.57 -18.45 25.73
CA VAL A 260 -3.17 -19.26 24.59
C VAL A 260 -2.10 -20.25 25.02
N THR A 261 -2.24 -21.51 24.62
CA THR A 261 -1.22 -22.54 24.82
C THR A 261 -0.62 -22.95 23.49
N LEU A 262 0.71 -23.06 23.43
CA LEU A 262 1.44 -23.56 22.26
C LEU A 262 2.06 -24.94 22.58
N MET A 263 2.05 -25.80 21.57
CA MET A 263 2.73 -27.10 21.60
C MET A 263 4.15 -26.93 21.04
N GLN A 264 5.14 -27.53 21.67
CA GLN A 264 6.47 -27.59 21.09
C GLN A 264 6.42 -28.34 19.76
N GLY A 265 6.92 -27.68 18.70
CA GLY A 265 7.09 -28.32 17.41
C GLY A 265 8.25 -29.31 17.46
N ASP A 266 8.16 -30.42 16.73
CA ASP A 266 9.35 -31.21 16.42
C ASP A 266 10.34 -30.28 15.69
N ASP A 267 11.63 -30.32 16.10
CA ASP A 267 12.75 -29.49 15.64
C ASP A 267 12.59 -29.16 14.13
N PRO A 268 12.52 -27.88 13.71
CA PRO A 268 12.11 -27.51 12.37
C PRO A 268 13.15 -27.97 11.34
N ASP A 269 12.97 -29.18 10.88
CA ASP A 269 13.43 -29.50 9.53
C ASP A 269 12.69 -28.52 8.59
N PRO A 270 13.36 -27.68 7.79
CA PRO A 270 12.68 -26.65 7.01
C PRO A 270 11.65 -27.30 6.09
N GLY A 271 10.42 -27.33 6.55
CA GLY A 271 9.31 -27.96 5.86
C GLY A 271 9.10 -27.26 4.52
N MET A 272 9.35 -27.99 3.43
CA MET A 272 9.05 -27.52 2.10
C MET A 272 7.52 -27.50 1.92
N VAL A 273 6.90 -26.32 1.96
CA VAL A 273 5.50 -26.16 1.55
C VAL A 273 5.45 -26.23 0.03
N SER A 274 5.07 -27.38 -0.53
CA SER A 274 4.71 -27.50 -1.94
C SER A 274 3.20 -27.57 -2.08
N GLY A 275 2.60 -26.55 -2.70
CA GLY A 275 1.18 -26.49 -3.01
C GLY A 275 0.97 -26.14 -4.48
N THR A 276 -0.04 -26.75 -5.10
CA THR A 276 -0.49 -26.38 -6.44
C THR A 276 -1.65 -25.41 -6.29
N VAL A 277 -1.47 -24.17 -6.75
CA VAL A 277 -2.56 -23.20 -6.82
C VAL A 277 -3.38 -23.47 -8.08
N TYR A 278 -4.65 -23.83 -7.91
CA TYR A 278 -5.60 -23.91 -9.01
C TYR A 278 -6.36 -22.58 -9.11
N SER A 279 -6.26 -21.90 -10.25
CA SER A 279 -7.17 -20.82 -10.59
C SER A 279 -8.49 -21.41 -11.09
N ASN A 280 -9.57 -21.21 -10.34
CA ASN A 280 -10.92 -21.38 -10.91
C ASN A 280 -11.20 -20.11 -11.73
N ILE A 281 -11.05 -20.23 -13.05
CA ILE A 281 -11.62 -19.28 -13.99
C ILE A 281 -12.89 -19.97 -14.51
N ASP A 282 -14.05 -19.52 -14.04
CA ASP A 282 -15.34 -19.69 -14.70
C ASP A 282 -15.74 -18.42 -15.44
#